data_1563c95b7946ebd41a4be9cee759aad1
#
_entry.id   1563c95b7946ebd41a4be9cee759aad1
#
_cell.length_a   1.000
_cell.length_b   1.000
_cell.length_c   1.000
_cell.angle_alpha   90.00
_cell.angle_beta   90.00
_cell.angle_gamma   90.00
#
_symmetry.space_group_name_H-M   'P 1'
#
loop_
_entity.id
_entity.type
_entity.pdbx_description
1 polymer ?
#
loop_
_entity_poly.entity_id
_entity_poly.type
_entity_poly.pdbx_seq_one_letter_code
_entity_poly.pdbx_strand_id
1 'polypeptide(L)'
;MSSENRPRSSQRGASGASRSVSGSASGHGPKSSKPRSASGAASGRGPKSGKPHPKQDEKAKAAARARRKAKQEARKTGVPGEEVQQPHDPILRVRDFTSVDFSQLSYIMPPEWLFDGLTDEQKTAQANMDFAGVLRTSNIRLVATIDDGTNYDPVLVGIAFASTARLPEPKDALVWKDVYEKASETLRYGAQPARIARTYELQLGERGQMLIDAAGEARGEDTELELFVVNPEYRSHGVGKALMAEFQKRLENLGTQSYWLQTDSTCTWQWYENHGYTRVADVELPADYPMPPTGEPADGAPHVFMYKKDLVAEPAQE
;
A
#
# COMPACT_ATOMS: atom_id res chain seq x y z
N MET A 1 11.26 -12.41 59.23
CA MET A 1 9.96 -13.08 59.15
C MET A 1 9.45 -12.77 57.79
N SER A 2 9.87 -13.44 56.75
CA SER A 2 9.44 -14.73 56.15
C SER A 2 7.97 -14.76 55.80
N SER A 3 7.68 -14.64 54.50
CA SER A 3 6.93 -15.70 53.77
C SER A 3 6.90 -15.40 52.27
N GLU A 4 7.56 -16.27 51.56
CA GLU A 4 7.43 -16.49 50.10
C GLU A 4 6.00 -16.99 49.77
N ASN A 5 5.47 -16.57 48.65
CA ASN A 5 4.40 -17.32 48.00
C ASN A 5 4.58 -17.29 46.46
N ARG A 6 5.09 -18.39 45.90
CA ARG A 6 5.05 -18.74 44.50
C ARG A 6 3.76 -19.51 44.21
N PRO A 7 3.10 -19.34 43.09
CA PRO A 7 2.26 -20.37 42.53
C PRO A 7 2.93 -21.14 41.37
N ARG A 8 2.65 -22.42 41.41
CA ARG A 8 3.13 -23.52 40.57
C ARG A 8 2.64 -23.44 39.15
N SER A 9 3.53 -23.82 38.22
CA SER A 9 3.25 -24.27 36.85
C SER A 9 2.40 -25.55 36.86
N SER A 10 1.37 -25.59 36.00
CA SER A 10 0.74 -26.83 35.59
C SER A 10 0.89 -27.02 34.07
N GLN A 11 1.83 -27.89 33.72
CA GLN A 11 1.88 -28.57 32.44
C GLN A 11 0.67 -29.52 32.34
N ARG A 12 -0.06 -29.49 31.23
CA ARG A 12 -0.83 -30.62 30.73
C ARG A 12 -0.52 -30.82 29.26
N GLY A 13 0.13 -31.94 29.00
CA GLY A 13 0.30 -32.49 27.69
C GLY A 13 -0.99 -33.11 27.17
N ALA A 14 -1.16 -33.10 25.86
CA ALA A 14 -2.05 -33.99 25.14
C ALA A 14 -1.36 -34.45 23.87
N SER A 15 -0.97 -35.69 23.90
CA SER A 15 -0.55 -36.53 22.79
C SER A 15 -1.77 -36.88 21.90
N GLY A 16 -1.60 -36.90 20.57
CA GLY A 16 -2.63 -37.37 19.65
C GLY A 16 -2.06 -37.68 18.28
N ALA A 17 -1.45 -38.83 18.15
CA ALA A 17 -1.56 -39.89 17.13
C ALA A 17 -1.62 -39.46 15.65
N SER A 18 -0.50 -39.70 14.99
CA SER A 18 -0.34 -39.96 13.56
C SER A 18 -1.16 -41.14 13.08
N ARG A 19 -1.84 -40.99 11.95
CA ARG A 19 -2.29 -42.12 11.10
C ARG A 19 -1.76 -41.88 9.69
N SER A 20 -0.78 -42.71 9.37
CA SER A 20 -0.31 -42.96 8.01
C SER A 20 -1.34 -43.83 7.27
N VAL A 21 -1.71 -43.44 6.06
CA VAL A 21 -2.35 -44.35 5.09
C VAL A 21 -1.49 -44.32 3.83
N SER A 22 -0.82 -45.46 3.62
CA SER A 22 -0.13 -45.81 2.39
C SER A 22 -1.17 -46.29 1.37
N GLY A 23 -1.13 -45.76 0.16
CA GLY A 23 -1.88 -46.24 -0.99
C GLY A 23 -1.02 -46.19 -2.24
N SER A 24 -0.44 -47.35 -2.56
CA SER A 24 0.24 -47.61 -3.82
C SER A 24 -0.78 -47.80 -4.95
N ALA A 25 -0.58 -47.15 -6.09
CA ALA A 25 -1.14 -47.59 -7.36
C ALA A 25 -0.15 -47.26 -8.48
N SER A 26 0.32 -48.32 -9.06
CA SER A 26 1.12 -48.44 -10.27
C SER A 26 0.34 -48.03 -11.53
N GLY A 27 1.00 -47.46 -12.53
CA GLY A 27 0.61 -47.78 -13.89
C GLY A 27 0.81 -46.73 -14.96
N HIS A 28 1.71 -47.04 -15.84
CA HIS A 28 1.76 -46.73 -17.29
C HIS A 28 2.12 -45.34 -17.76
N GLY A 29 3.38 -45.21 -18.24
CA GLY A 29 3.76 -44.16 -19.19
C GLY A 29 3.30 -44.44 -20.63
N PRO A 30 3.25 -43.45 -21.45
CA PRO A 30 3.58 -43.58 -22.86
C PRO A 30 4.62 -42.60 -23.36
N LYS A 31 5.60 -43.19 -23.99
CA LYS A 31 6.34 -42.86 -25.24
C LYS A 31 6.51 -41.39 -25.64
N SER A 32 7.79 -41.04 -25.71
CA SER A 32 8.42 -39.95 -26.43
C SER A 32 7.97 -39.83 -27.90
N SER A 33 7.71 -38.59 -28.30
CA SER A 33 7.89 -38.17 -29.68
C SER A 33 8.49 -36.77 -29.73
N LYS A 34 9.73 -36.66 -30.22
CA LYS A 34 10.35 -35.41 -30.65
C LYS A 34 9.69 -34.92 -31.95
N PRO A 35 9.58 -33.63 -32.14
CA PRO A 35 9.75 -33.05 -33.44
C PRO A 35 10.86 -31.97 -33.52
N ARG A 36 11.67 -32.16 -34.47
CA ARG A 36 12.37 -31.31 -35.45
C ARG A 36 12.51 -29.80 -35.13
N SER A 37 13.77 -29.43 -35.07
CA SER A 37 14.30 -28.08 -35.30
C SER A 37 13.80 -27.45 -36.60
N ALA A 38 13.27 -26.24 -36.52
CA ALA A 38 13.21 -25.29 -37.62
C ALA A 38 13.81 -23.97 -37.18
N SER A 39 14.94 -23.64 -37.71
CA SER A 39 15.61 -22.35 -37.65
C SER A 39 14.81 -21.32 -38.42
N GLY A 40 14.39 -20.25 -37.75
CA GLY A 40 13.79 -19.08 -38.38
C GLY A 40 14.21 -17.84 -37.65
N ALA A 41 15.19 -17.15 -38.22
CA ALA A 41 15.60 -15.82 -37.77
C ALA A 41 14.48 -14.82 -38.06
N ALA A 42 14.02 -14.11 -37.02
CA ALA A 42 13.19 -12.93 -37.20
C ALA A 42 13.68 -11.84 -36.24
N SER A 43 14.09 -10.78 -36.87
CA SER A 43 14.60 -9.52 -36.36
C SER A 43 13.66 -8.87 -35.32
N GLY A 44 14.25 -8.39 -34.22
CA GLY A 44 13.57 -7.67 -33.15
C GLY A 44 12.92 -6.36 -33.59
N ARG A 45 11.71 -6.17 -33.14
CA ARG A 45 11.12 -4.85 -32.93
C ARG A 45 10.69 -4.79 -31.48
N GLY A 46 11.29 -3.87 -30.72
CA GLY A 46 10.95 -3.58 -29.33
C GLY A 46 9.48 -3.14 -29.17
N PRO A 47 8.91 -3.30 -27.97
CA PRO A 47 7.53 -2.93 -27.70
C PRO A 47 7.38 -1.41 -27.81
N LYS A 48 6.46 -0.99 -28.68
CA LYS A 48 6.04 0.41 -28.81
C LYS A 48 5.28 0.77 -27.54
N SER A 49 5.72 1.82 -26.86
CA SER A 49 4.99 2.49 -25.78
C SER A 49 3.54 2.70 -26.18
N GLY A 50 2.61 2.07 -25.47
CA GLY A 50 1.17 2.21 -25.70
C GLY A 50 0.77 3.65 -25.45
N LYS A 51 0.18 4.30 -26.44
CA LYS A 51 -0.48 5.60 -26.29
C LYS A 51 -1.70 5.42 -25.39
N PRO A 52 -1.97 6.35 -24.44
CA PRO A 52 -3.14 6.26 -23.58
C PRO A 52 -4.45 6.20 -24.39
N HIS A 53 -5.41 5.45 -23.88
CA HIS A 53 -6.66 5.15 -24.54
C HIS A 53 -7.52 6.43 -24.66
N PRO A 54 -7.97 6.86 -25.85
CA PRO A 54 -8.60 8.18 -26.07
C PRO A 54 -9.92 8.42 -25.30
N LYS A 55 -10.56 7.38 -24.77
CA LYS A 55 -11.80 7.50 -23.98
C LYS A 55 -11.58 7.96 -22.52
N GLN A 56 -10.41 7.71 -21.95
CA GLN A 56 -10.08 8.20 -20.58
C GLN A 56 -9.74 9.68 -20.61
N ASP A 57 -9.05 10.13 -21.64
CA ASP A 57 -8.74 11.56 -21.82
C ASP A 57 -9.99 12.43 -22.01
N GLU A 58 -11.02 11.91 -22.67
CA GLU A 58 -12.26 12.67 -22.85
C GLU A 58 -13.06 12.82 -21.54
N LYS A 59 -13.09 11.77 -20.71
CA LYS A 59 -13.78 11.82 -19.42
C LYS A 59 -13.09 12.78 -18.45
N ALA A 60 -11.76 12.76 -18.40
CA ALA A 60 -10.96 13.70 -17.60
C ALA A 60 -11.14 15.14 -18.10
N LYS A 61 -11.12 15.38 -19.41
CA LYS A 61 -11.38 16.70 -20.00
C LYS A 61 -12.81 17.19 -19.75
N ALA A 62 -13.80 16.28 -19.79
CA ALA A 62 -15.20 16.61 -19.48
C ALA A 62 -15.39 16.98 -18.01
N ALA A 63 -14.77 16.24 -17.08
CA ALA A 63 -14.78 16.56 -15.65
C ALA A 63 -14.10 17.90 -15.36
N ALA A 64 -12.96 18.18 -15.99
CA ALA A 64 -12.26 19.48 -15.86
C ALA A 64 -13.11 20.64 -16.44
N ARG A 65 -13.83 20.42 -17.56
CA ARG A 65 -14.74 21.43 -18.11
C ARG A 65 -15.97 21.67 -17.21
N ALA A 66 -16.54 20.60 -16.62
CA ALA A 66 -17.65 20.72 -15.67
C ALA A 66 -17.25 21.49 -14.41
N ARG A 67 -16.05 21.21 -13.86
CA ARG A 67 -15.47 21.96 -12.73
C ARG A 67 -15.24 23.43 -13.06
N ARG A 68 -14.71 23.76 -14.26
CA ARG A 68 -14.54 25.14 -14.71
C ARG A 68 -15.89 25.87 -14.86
N LYS A 69 -16.92 25.21 -15.35
CA LYS A 69 -18.26 25.79 -15.53
C LYS A 69 -18.93 26.05 -14.18
N ALA A 70 -18.89 25.09 -13.23
CA ALA A 70 -19.39 25.24 -11.88
C ALA A 70 -18.69 26.41 -11.15
N LYS A 71 -17.38 26.55 -11.34
CA LYS A 71 -16.58 27.66 -10.77
C LYS A 71 -16.97 29.01 -11.37
N GLN A 72 -17.29 29.05 -12.65
CA GLN A 72 -17.71 30.28 -13.32
C GLN A 72 -19.13 30.72 -12.91
N GLU A 73 -20.01 29.77 -12.61
CA GLU A 73 -21.35 30.01 -12.08
C GLU A 73 -21.32 30.46 -10.61
N ALA A 74 -20.48 29.84 -9.76
CA ALA A 74 -20.26 30.26 -8.38
C ALA A 74 -19.74 31.71 -8.28
N ARG A 75 -18.90 32.13 -9.24
CA ARG A 75 -18.45 33.54 -9.33
C ARG A 75 -19.57 34.54 -9.66
N LYS A 76 -20.64 34.09 -10.29
CA LYS A 76 -21.78 34.96 -10.67
C LYS A 76 -22.82 35.12 -9.56
N THR A 77 -22.83 34.20 -8.60
CA THR A 77 -23.75 34.22 -7.46
C THR A 77 -23.17 34.82 -6.20
N GLY A 78 -22.13 35.66 -6.32
CA GLY A 78 -21.34 36.19 -5.23
C GLY A 78 -22.14 36.63 -4.00
N VAL A 79 -21.95 35.91 -2.90
CA VAL A 79 -22.33 36.35 -1.57
C VAL A 79 -21.30 37.39 -1.13
N PRO A 80 -21.71 38.62 -0.76
CA PRO A 80 -20.76 39.63 -0.32
C PRO A 80 -20.15 39.23 1.02
N GLY A 81 -18.86 38.98 1.04
CA GLY A 81 -18.11 38.73 2.28
C GLY A 81 -17.08 37.61 2.26
N GLU A 82 -17.03 36.74 1.23
CA GLU A 82 -15.97 35.75 1.11
C GLU A 82 -14.79 36.34 0.34
N GLU A 83 -13.66 36.51 1.00
CA GLU A 83 -12.36 36.74 0.34
C GLU A 83 -12.05 35.54 -0.57
N VAL A 84 -12.35 35.71 -1.86
CA VAL A 84 -11.94 34.70 -2.87
C VAL A 84 -10.42 34.75 -2.94
N GLN A 85 -9.76 33.73 -2.38
CA GLN A 85 -8.32 33.58 -2.54
C GLN A 85 -7.96 33.66 -4.02
N GLN A 86 -7.00 34.48 -4.36
CA GLN A 86 -6.50 34.61 -5.73
C GLN A 86 -5.71 33.35 -6.07
N PRO A 87 -5.90 32.75 -7.27
CA PRO A 87 -5.06 31.66 -7.72
C PRO A 87 -3.59 32.06 -7.64
N HIS A 88 -2.78 31.25 -7.02
CA HIS A 88 -1.32 31.40 -6.95
C HIS A 88 -0.66 30.13 -7.49
N ASP A 89 0.65 30.16 -7.66
CA ASP A 89 1.41 28.97 -8.04
C ASP A 89 1.20 27.85 -6.99
N PRO A 90 1.03 26.60 -7.44
CA PRO A 90 0.79 25.49 -6.53
C PRO A 90 1.91 25.33 -5.49
N ILE A 91 1.53 25.32 -4.23
CA ILE A 91 2.45 25.13 -3.10
C ILE A 91 2.29 23.73 -2.57
N LEU A 92 3.32 22.91 -2.75
CA LEU A 92 3.41 21.57 -2.14
C LEU A 92 3.87 21.71 -0.69
N ARG A 93 3.14 21.10 0.24
CA ARG A 93 3.50 21.04 1.66
C ARG A 93 3.43 19.61 2.16
N VAL A 94 4.42 19.21 2.97
CA VAL A 94 4.39 17.96 3.73
C VAL A 94 4.21 18.31 5.20
N ARG A 95 3.26 17.64 5.85
CA ARG A 95 2.93 17.87 7.26
C ARG A 95 2.43 16.59 7.92
N ASP A 96 2.24 16.63 9.24
CA ASP A 96 1.58 15.55 9.96
C ASP A 96 0.14 15.38 9.51
N PHE A 97 -0.27 14.11 9.47
CA PHE A 97 -1.66 13.71 9.31
C PHE A 97 -2.49 14.13 10.52
N THR A 98 -3.70 14.54 10.25
CA THR A 98 -4.72 14.83 11.26
C THR A 98 -6.01 14.05 10.92
N SER A 99 -6.89 13.84 11.90
CA SER A 99 -8.12 13.08 11.68
C SER A 99 -9.05 13.68 10.62
N VAL A 100 -8.95 14.98 10.34
CA VAL A 100 -9.74 15.64 9.27
C VAL A 100 -9.28 15.20 7.87
N ASP A 101 -8.04 14.76 7.72
CA ASP A 101 -7.51 14.30 6.44
C ASP A 101 -8.10 12.94 6.02
N PHE A 102 -8.62 12.18 6.98
CA PHE A 102 -9.11 10.82 6.73
C PHE A 102 -10.18 10.78 5.63
N SER A 103 -11.06 11.76 5.61
CA SER A 103 -12.11 11.85 4.59
C SER A 103 -11.58 12.02 3.16
N GLN A 104 -10.34 12.48 3.01
CA GLN A 104 -9.69 12.67 1.71
C GLN A 104 -8.87 11.45 1.27
N LEU A 105 -8.58 10.49 2.16
CA LEU A 105 -7.71 9.35 1.84
C LEU A 105 -8.28 8.47 0.71
N SER A 106 -9.59 8.26 0.66
CA SER A 106 -10.23 7.48 -0.39
C SER A 106 -10.04 8.06 -1.80
N TYR A 107 -9.79 9.36 -1.93
CA TYR A 107 -9.55 10.00 -3.22
C TYR A 107 -8.13 9.81 -3.76
N ILE A 108 -7.19 9.45 -2.91
CA ILE A 108 -5.82 9.16 -3.33
C ILE A 108 -5.56 7.67 -3.51
N MET A 109 -6.49 6.82 -3.10
CA MET A 109 -6.36 5.38 -3.28
C MET A 109 -6.29 5.05 -4.78
N PRO A 110 -5.25 4.34 -5.23
CA PRO A 110 -5.15 3.93 -6.62
C PRO A 110 -6.35 3.05 -7.00
N PRO A 111 -7.07 3.34 -8.09
CA PRO A 111 -8.21 2.51 -8.52
C PRO A 111 -7.85 1.04 -8.72
N GLU A 112 -6.60 0.78 -9.08
CA GLU A 112 -6.03 -0.55 -9.27
C GLU A 112 -5.92 -1.38 -7.97
N TRP A 113 -6.04 -0.79 -6.81
CA TRP A 113 -6.04 -1.48 -5.52
C TRP A 113 -7.44 -1.91 -5.08
N LEU A 114 -8.48 -1.41 -5.76
CA LEU A 114 -9.86 -1.76 -5.46
C LEU A 114 -10.28 -3.00 -6.25
N PHE A 115 -10.96 -3.94 -5.60
CA PHE A 115 -11.50 -5.11 -6.26
C PHE A 115 -12.64 -4.76 -7.20
N ASP A 116 -12.69 -5.41 -8.36
CA ASP A 116 -13.77 -5.24 -9.34
C ASP A 116 -15.12 -5.73 -8.79
N GLY A 117 -16.19 -5.13 -9.28
CA GLY A 117 -17.56 -5.51 -8.91
C GLY A 117 -18.02 -5.02 -7.54
N LEU A 118 -17.22 -4.18 -6.85
CA LEU A 118 -17.65 -3.50 -5.64
C LEU A 118 -18.59 -2.34 -5.96
N THR A 119 -19.61 -2.15 -5.10
CA THR A 119 -20.41 -0.91 -5.09
C THR A 119 -19.56 0.26 -4.57
N ASP A 120 -19.99 1.50 -4.77
CA ASP A 120 -19.26 2.66 -4.28
C ASP A 120 -19.13 2.67 -2.75
N GLU A 121 -20.15 2.18 -2.03
CA GLU A 121 -20.10 1.98 -0.57
C GLU A 121 -19.04 0.94 -0.18
N GLN A 122 -18.95 -0.17 -0.93
CA GLN A 122 -17.96 -1.22 -0.68
C GLN A 122 -16.55 -0.78 -1.04
N LYS A 123 -16.36 0.03 -2.09
CA LYS A 123 -15.05 0.64 -2.41
C LYS A 123 -14.61 1.57 -1.29
N THR A 124 -15.51 2.38 -0.77
CA THR A 124 -15.23 3.24 0.39
C THR A 124 -14.91 2.40 1.62
N ALA A 125 -15.62 1.30 1.84
CA ALA A 125 -15.34 0.39 2.95
C ALA A 125 -13.98 -0.29 2.80
N GLN A 126 -13.59 -0.75 1.60
CA GLN A 126 -12.27 -1.30 1.36
C GLN A 126 -11.19 -0.25 1.65
N ALA A 127 -11.29 0.94 1.07
CA ALA A 127 -10.35 2.03 1.33
C ALA A 127 -10.24 2.39 2.83
N ASN A 128 -11.38 2.44 3.53
CA ASN A 128 -11.38 2.71 4.97
C ASN A 128 -10.75 1.57 5.78
N MET A 129 -10.91 0.32 5.34
CA MET A 129 -10.27 -0.83 5.99
C MET A 129 -8.76 -0.77 5.84
N ASP A 130 -8.23 -0.51 4.64
CA ASP A 130 -6.81 -0.33 4.36
C ASP A 130 -6.19 0.78 5.20
N PHE A 131 -6.73 2.00 5.07
CA PHE A 131 -6.15 3.16 5.75
C PHE A 131 -6.28 3.07 7.27
N ALA A 132 -7.41 2.60 7.79
CA ALA A 132 -7.59 2.44 9.23
C ALA A 132 -6.73 1.30 9.78
N GLY A 133 -6.50 0.25 9.00
CA GLY A 133 -5.57 -0.83 9.34
C GLY A 133 -4.16 -0.31 9.59
N VAL A 134 -3.65 0.51 8.69
CA VAL A 134 -2.34 1.14 8.79
C VAL A 134 -2.29 2.23 9.87
N LEU A 135 -3.31 3.11 9.94
CA LEU A 135 -3.35 4.17 10.96
C LEU A 135 -3.40 3.63 12.40
N ARG A 136 -3.82 2.40 12.59
CA ARG A 136 -3.84 1.75 13.90
C ARG A 136 -2.45 1.48 14.45
N THR A 137 -1.47 1.25 13.59
CA THR A 137 -0.09 0.86 13.93
C THR A 137 0.91 1.97 13.68
N SER A 138 0.68 2.82 12.68
CA SER A 138 1.61 3.88 12.29
C SER A 138 1.71 4.98 13.36
N ASN A 139 2.93 5.29 13.78
CA ASN A 139 3.24 6.39 14.70
C ASN A 139 4.03 7.52 14.04
N ILE A 140 4.38 7.37 12.75
CA ILE A 140 4.82 8.44 11.85
C ILE A 140 3.80 8.50 10.73
N ARG A 141 3.10 9.64 10.61
CA ARG A 141 2.00 9.80 9.64
C ARG A 141 2.17 11.13 8.92
N LEU A 142 2.60 11.08 7.66
CA LEU A 142 2.83 12.24 6.82
C LEU A 142 1.79 12.34 5.73
N VAL A 143 1.36 13.55 5.44
CA VAL A 143 0.53 13.88 4.28
C VAL A 143 1.20 14.96 3.45
N ALA A 144 1.06 14.84 2.13
CA ALA A 144 1.40 15.89 1.19
C ALA A 144 0.11 16.55 0.70
N THR A 145 0.07 17.86 0.72
CA THR A 145 -1.04 18.67 0.23
C THR A 145 -0.57 19.70 -0.78
N ILE A 146 -1.44 20.00 -1.74
CA ILE A 146 -1.21 21.09 -2.71
C ILE A 146 -2.27 22.15 -2.49
N ASP A 147 -1.78 23.39 -2.31
CA ASP A 147 -2.58 24.59 -2.27
C ASP A 147 -2.31 25.38 -3.55
N ASP A 148 -3.30 25.52 -4.41
CA ASP A 148 -3.24 26.28 -5.67
C ASP A 148 -4.06 27.60 -5.60
N GLY A 149 -4.56 27.94 -4.41
CA GLY A 149 -5.44 29.07 -4.18
C GLY A 149 -6.82 28.93 -4.83
N THR A 150 -7.15 27.77 -5.38
CA THR A 150 -8.44 27.54 -6.06
C THR A 150 -9.47 26.84 -5.20
N ASN A 151 -9.05 26.19 -4.10
CA ASN A 151 -9.89 25.52 -3.12
C ASN A 151 -9.76 26.24 -1.77
N TYR A 152 -10.79 26.13 -0.93
CA TYR A 152 -10.72 26.65 0.45
C TYR A 152 -9.68 25.90 1.29
N ASP A 153 -9.57 24.59 1.07
CA ASP A 153 -8.62 23.73 1.76
C ASP A 153 -7.61 23.15 0.74
N PRO A 154 -6.34 22.97 1.15
CA PRO A 154 -5.35 22.28 0.36
C PRO A 154 -5.77 20.86 0.03
N VAL A 155 -5.57 20.43 -1.21
CA VAL A 155 -5.93 19.09 -1.66
C VAL A 155 -4.86 18.10 -1.20
N LEU A 156 -5.28 17.01 -0.54
CA LEU A 156 -4.39 15.91 -0.18
C LEU A 156 -4.01 15.12 -1.44
N VAL A 157 -2.69 14.98 -1.68
CA VAL A 157 -2.15 14.39 -2.92
C VAL A 157 -1.20 13.22 -2.67
N GLY A 158 -0.87 12.92 -1.41
CA GLY A 158 -0.05 11.76 -1.08
C GLY A 158 0.13 11.58 0.41
N ILE A 159 0.57 10.39 0.80
CA ILE A 159 0.81 9.99 2.19
C ILE A 159 2.06 9.13 2.31
N ALA A 160 2.67 9.15 3.50
CA ALA A 160 3.66 8.18 3.94
C ALA A 160 3.39 7.87 5.42
N PHE A 161 2.97 6.65 5.70
CA PHE A 161 2.64 6.16 7.04
C PHE A 161 3.62 5.07 7.44
N ALA A 162 4.13 5.13 8.65
CA ALA A 162 5.15 4.21 9.13
C ALA A 162 5.01 3.90 10.62
N SER A 163 5.45 2.72 11.02
CA SER A 163 5.62 2.32 12.41
C SER A 163 7.10 2.21 12.77
N THR A 164 7.44 2.57 14.00
CA THR A 164 8.78 2.39 14.57
C THR A 164 8.69 2.12 16.05
N ALA A 165 9.49 1.17 16.54
CA ALA A 165 9.63 0.88 17.97
C ALA A 165 10.27 2.05 18.76
N ARG A 166 10.84 3.06 18.07
CA ARG A 166 11.45 4.25 18.70
C ARG A 166 10.44 5.29 19.19
N LEU A 167 9.19 5.17 18.79
CA LEU A 167 8.08 6.01 19.23
C LEU A 167 7.02 5.18 19.96
N PRO A 168 6.25 5.78 20.86
CA PRO A 168 5.12 5.10 21.50
C PRO A 168 4.04 4.73 20.49
N GLU A 169 3.23 3.74 20.86
CA GLU A 169 2.03 3.38 20.07
C GLU A 169 1.08 4.58 19.88
N PRO A 170 0.36 4.62 18.75
CA PRO A 170 -0.59 5.70 18.47
C PRO A 170 -1.69 5.78 19.52
N LYS A 171 -1.89 6.96 20.10
CA LYS A 171 -2.93 7.18 21.11
C LYS A 171 -4.36 6.99 20.60
N ASP A 172 -4.56 7.13 19.31
CA ASP A 172 -5.83 7.00 18.60
C ASP A 172 -6.02 5.62 17.93
N ALA A 173 -5.18 4.64 18.26
CA ALA A 173 -5.24 3.29 17.69
C ALA A 173 -6.64 2.63 17.85
N LEU A 174 -7.31 2.86 18.98
CA LEU A 174 -8.66 2.34 19.21
C LEU A 174 -9.71 2.98 18.31
N VAL A 175 -9.57 4.26 17.98
CA VAL A 175 -10.47 4.95 17.04
C VAL A 175 -10.37 4.31 15.66
N TRP A 176 -9.15 4.07 15.19
CA TRP A 176 -8.90 3.44 13.89
C TRP A 176 -9.27 1.97 13.87
N LYS A 177 -9.17 1.28 15.00
CA LYS A 177 -9.69 -0.08 15.14
C LYS A 177 -11.21 -0.13 14.90
N ASP A 178 -11.97 0.78 15.49
CA ASP A 178 -13.43 0.84 15.30
C ASP A 178 -13.80 1.13 13.84
N VAL A 179 -13.06 2.04 13.17
CA VAL A 179 -13.24 2.33 11.74
C VAL A 179 -12.96 1.08 10.89
N TYR A 180 -11.86 0.39 11.17
CA TYR A 180 -11.46 -0.85 10.49
C TYR A 180 -12.53 -1.94 10.64
N GLU A 181 -13.01 -2.19 11.86
CA GLU A 181 -14.01 -3.22 12.15
C GLU A 181 -15.33 -2.92 11.43
N LYS A 182 -15.79 -1.67 11.46
CA LYS A 182 -17.00 -1.25 10.75
C LYS A 182 -16.88 -1.42 9.23
N ALA A 183 -15.75 -1.05 8.65
CA ALA A 183 -15.47 -1.24 7.24
C ALA A 183 -15.43 -2.73 6.87
N SER A 184 -14.76 -3.55 7.69
CA SER A 184 -14.70 -5.00 7.56
C SER A 184 -16.08 -5.66 7.60
N GLU A 185 -16.99 -5.19 8.44
CA GLU A 185 -18.38 -5.69 8.49
C GLU A 185 -19.15 -5.36 7.21
N THR A 186 -19.00 -4.14 6.67
CA THR A 186 -19.62 -3.76 5.39
C THR A 186 -19.21 -4.71 4.26
N LEU A 187 -17.94 -5.06 4.19
CA LEU A 187 -17.42 -6.00 3.20
C LEU A 187 -17.87 -7.45 3.47
N ARG A 188 -17.96 -7.84 4.74
CA ARG A 188 -18.35 -9.20 5.17
C ARG A 188 -19.75 -9.58 4.67
N TYR A 189 -20.70 -8.64 4.75
CA TYR A 189 -22.08 -8.87 4.37
C TYR A 189 -22.37 -8.53 2.90
N GLY A 190 -21.37 -8.11 2.16
CA GLY A 190 -21.47 -7.81 0.74
C GLY A 190 -21.55 -9.06 -0.15
N ALA A 191 -21.67 -8.83 -1.45
CA ALA A 191 -21.56 -9.86 -2.48
C ALA A 191 -20.17 -10.51 -2.50
N GLN A 192 -19.98 -11.53 -3.36
CA GLN A 192 -18.71 -12.25 -3.44
C GLN A 192 -17.47 -11.34 -3.61
N PRO A 193 -17.47 -10.32 -4.49
CA PRO A 193 -16.31 -9.43 -4.62
C PRO A 193 -15.92 -8.74 -3.31
N ALA A 194 -16.90 -8.27 -2.54
CA ALA A 194 -16.66 -7.63 -1.26
C ALA A 194 -16.05 -8.58 -0.22
N ARG A 195 -16.50 -9.84 -0.21
CA ARG A 195 -15.91 -10.86 0.68
C ARG A 195 -14.48 -11.22 0.29
N ILE A 196 -14.17 -11.24 -1.02
CA ILE A 196 -12.80 -11.45 -1.52
C ILE A 196 -11.91 -10.30 -1.09
N ALA A 197 -12.34 -9.05 -1.30
CA ALA A 197 -11.62 -7.86 -0.86
C ALA A 197 -11.32 -7.91 0.65
N ARG A 198 -12.32 -8.24 1.46
CA ARG A 198 -12.14 -8.41 2.90
C ARG A 198 -11.13 -9.52 3.25
N THR A 199 -11.17 -10.64 2.54
CA THR A 199 -10.24 -11.75 2.78
C THR A 199 -8.80 -11.34 2.47
N TYR A 200 -8.59 -10.64 1.36
CA TYR A 200 -7.29 -10.07 1.01
C TYR A 200 -6.74 -9.20 2.13
N GLU A 201 -7.54 -8.24 2.63
CA GLU A 201 -7.13 -7.35 3.72
C GLU A 201 -6.75 -8.10 5.01
N LEU A 202 -7.49 -9.15 5.36
CA LEU A 202 -7.19 -9.98 6.53
C LEU A 202 -5.90 -10.78 6.37
N GLN A 203 -5.52 -11.11 5.15
CA GLN A 203 -4.31 -11.88 4.84
C GLN A 203 -3.05 -11.02 4.71
N LEU A 204 -3.16 -9.69 4.69
CA LEU A 204 -1.99 -8.81 4.63
C LEU A 204 -1.00 -9.06 5.79
N GLY A 205 -1.52 -9.33 6.99
CA GLY A 205 -0.69 -9.67 8.15
C GLY A 205 0.09 -10.98 8.00
N GLU A 206 -0.55 -12.02 7.46
CA GLU A 206 0.11 -13.31 7.19
C GLU A 206 1.20 -13.15 6.13
N ARG A 207 0.92 -12.40 5.07
CA ARG A 207 1.87 -12.05 4.02
C ARG A 207 3.08 -11.30 4.56
N GLY A 208 2.85 -10.33 5.44
CA GLY A 208 3.91 -9.61 6.13
C GLY A 208 4.77 -10.53 6.98
N GLN A 209 4.18 -11.46 7.71
CA GLN A 209 4.93 -12.42 8.52
C GLN A 209 5.79 -13.36 7.66
N MET A 210 5.28 -13.84 6.51
CA MET A 210 6.06 -14.63 5.56
C MET A 210 7.31 -13.88 5.08
N LEU A 211 7.19 -12.58 4.80
CA LEU A 211 8.31 -11.74 4.38
C LEU A 211 9.31 -11.50 5.52
N ILE A 212 8.82 -11.27 6.74
CA ILE A 212 9.66 -11.11 7.92
C ILE A 212 10.49 -12.38 8.18
N ASP A 213 9.86 -13.55 8.10
CA ASP A 213 10.52 -14.83 8.29
C ASP A 213 11.56 -15.10 7.19
N ALA A 214 11.24 -14.75 5.94
CA ALA A 214 12.14 -14.91 4.81
C ALA A 214 13.34 -13.95 4.85
N ALA A 215 13.14 -12.72 5.29
CA ALA A 215 14.19 -11.71 5.39
C ALA A 215 15.12 -11.95 6.60
N GLY A 216 14.60 -12.47 7.72
CA GLY A 216 15.34 -12.67 8.94
C GLY A 216 16.07 -11.40 9.40
N GLU A 217 17.36 -11.51 9.73
CA GLU A 217 18.19 -10.38 10.16
C GLU A 217 18.45 -9.34 9.05
N ALA A 218 18.31 -9.72 7.77
CA ALA A 218 18.54 -8.81 6.65
C ALA A 218 17.52 -7.65 6.63
N ARG A 219 16.36 -7.77 7.29
CA ARG A 219 15.36 -6.73 7.47
C ARG A 219 15.93 -5.47 8.14
N GLY A 220 16.87 -5.65 9.09
CA GLY A 220 17.45 -4.55 9.85
C GLY A 220 16.59 -4.11 11.03
N GLU A 221 16.47 -2.79 11.24
CA GLU A 221 15.73 -2.22 12.36
C GLU A 221 14.22 -2.43 12.26
N ASP A 222 13.55 -2.39 13.40
CA ASP A 222 12.09 -2.54 13.51
C ASP A 222 11.38 -1.21 13.23
N THR A 223 11.54 -0.76 11.97
CA THR A 223 10.89 0.43 11.40
C THR A 223 10.37 0.09 10.03
N GLU A 224 9.06 0.15 9.86
CA GLU A 224 8.35 -0.20 8.62
C GLU A 224 7.70 1.05 8.00
N LEU A 225 7.94 1.29 6.71
CA LEU A 225 7.09 2.16 5.90
C LEU A 225 5.88 1.32 5.45
N GLU A 226 4.79 1.42 6.20
CA GLU A 226 3.60 0.58 6.04
C GLU A 226 2.79 0.95 4.80
N LEU A 227 2.75 2.26 4.48
CA LEU A 227 1.97 2.74 3.34
C LEU A 227 2.60 4.00 2.72
N PHE A 228 2.82 3.96 1.42
CA PHE A 228 3.32 5.07 0.63
C PHE A 228 2.49 5.21 -0.65
N VAL A 229 1.70 6.26 -0.74
CA VAL A 229 0.80 6.51 -1.87
C VAL A 229 0.95 7.93 -2.36
N VAL A 230 1.01 8.09 -3.68
CA VAL A 230 0.88 9.38 -4.36
C VAL A 230 -0.27 9.28 -5.35
N ASN A 231 -1.22 10.21 -5.23
CA ASN A 231 -2.34 10.31 -6.16
C ASN A 231 -1.83 10.28 -7.61
N PRO A 232 -2.33 9.37 -8.47
CA PRO A 232 -1.86 9.21 -9.84
C PRO A 232 -1.83 10.50 -10.66
N GLU A 233 -2.78 11.42 -10.42
CA GLU A 233 -2.85 12.72 -11.11
C GLU A 233 -1.68 13.65 -10.75
N TYR A 234 -1.00 13.40 -9.62
CA TYR A 234 0.10 14.22 -9.10
C TYR A 234 1.45 13.50 -9.11
N ARG A 235 1.52 12.32 -9.74
CA ARG A 235 2.79 11.63 -9.97
C ARG A 235 3.69 12.48 -10.86
N SER A 236 5.00 12.33 -10.72
CA SER A 236 6.03 13.13 -11.44
C SER A 236 6.09 14.62 -11.09
N HIS A 237 5.32 15.12 -10.11
CA HIS A 237 5.35 16.49 -9.63
C HIS A 237 6.20 16.66 -8.34
N GLY A 238 7.04 15.70 -8.02
CA GLY A 238 7.93 15.75 -6.86
C GLY A 238 7.27 15.40 -5.52
N VAL A 239 5.97 15.08 -5.48
CA VAL A 239 5.22 14.75 -4.25
C VAL A 239 5.86 13.59 -3.50
N GLY A 240 6.13 12.47 -4.18
CA GLY A 240 6.76 11.31 -3.57
C GLY A 240 8.15 11.61 -3.02
N LYS A 241 8.96 12.40 -3.77
CA LYS A 241 10.29 12.83 -3.33
C LYS A 241 10.20 13.67 -2.05
N ALA A 242 9.26 14.62 -1.98
CA ALA A 242 9.09 15.47 -0.81
C ALA A 242 8.63 14.68 0.42
N LEU A 243 7.67 13.75 0.26
CA LEU A 243 7.23 12.85 1.34
C LEU A 243 8.38 12.00 1.88
N MET A 244 9.14 11.36 0.98
CA MET A 244 10.25 10.50 1.38
C MET A 244 11.39 11.27 2.02
N ALA A 245 11.69 12.48 1.55
CA ALA A 245 12.70 13.34 2.17
C ALA A 245 12.32 13.73 3.61
N GLU A 246 11.07 14.15 3.85
CA GLU A 246 10.60 14.46 5.20
C GLU A 246 10.54 13.21 6.09
N PHE A 247 10.10 12.07 5.54
CA PHE A 247 10.07 10.79 6.26
C PHE A 247 11.47 10.38 6.72
N GLN A 248 12.44 10.33 5.81
CA GLN A 248 13.82 9.95 6.12
C GLN A 248 14.44 10.89 7.14
N LYS A 249 14.25 12.19 7.00
CA LYS A 249 14.69 13.19 7.97
C LYS A 249 14.13 12.92 9.38
N ARG A 250 12.86 12.48 9.50
CA ARG A 250 12.29 12.12 10.80
C ARG A 250 12.96 10.88 11.39
N LEU A 251 13.22 9.88 10.57
CA LEU A 251 13.92 8.68 11.00
C LEU A 251 15.34 8.99 11.45
N GLU A 252 16.07 9.83 10.72
CA GLU A 252 17.41 10.30 11.11
C GLU A 252 17.38 11.03 12.46
N ASN A 253 16.40 11.91 12.68
CA ASN A 253 16.23 12.60 13.97
C ASN A 253 15.91 11.64 15.13
N LEU A 254 15.33 10.47 14.85
CA LEU A 254 15.09 9.40 15.83
C LEU A 254 16.32 8.48 16.00
N GLY A 255 17.39 8.69 15.23
CA GLY A 255 18.57 7.84 15.22
C GLY A 255 18.34 6.49 14.56
N THR A 256 17.32 6.34 13.72
CA THR A 256 17.05 5.14 12.92
C THR A 256 18.11 5.01 11.85
N GLN A 257 18.71 3.84 11.68
CA GLN A 257 19.76 3.61 10.69
C GLN A 257 19.24 2.93 9.42
N SER A 258 18.12 2.25 9.50
CA SER A 258 17.47 1.62 8.36
C SER A 258 15.98 1.46 8.58
N TYR A 259 15.25 1.29 7.49
CA TYR A 259 13.83 0.92 7.51
C TYR A 259 13.52 -0.03 6.37
N TRP A 260 12.41 -0.71 6.45
CA TRP A 260 11.94 -1.63 5.44
C TRP A 260 10.50 -1.33 5.04
N LEU A 261 10.07 -1.94 3.96
CA LEU A 261 8.70 -1.87 3.43
C LEU A 261 8.35 -3.16 2.73
N GLN A 262 7.05 -3.39 2.60
CA GLN A 262 6.49 -4.47 1.79
C GLN A 262 5.87 -3.91 0.52
N THR A 263 5.93 -4.68 -0.56
CA THR A 263 5.22 -4.42 -1.81
C THR A 263 5.00 -5.74 -2.54
N ASP A 264 4.34 -5.72 -3.69
CA ASP A 264 4.11 -6.92 -4.47
C ASP A 264 4.31 -6.68 -5.96
N SER A 265 4.23 -7.77 -6.74
CA SER A 265 4.45 -7.75 -8.19
C SER A 265 3.43 -6.93 -8.97
N THR A 266 2.29 -6.56 -8.37
CA THR A 266 1.26 -5.72 -8.98
C THR A 266 1.54 -4.22 -8.82
N CYS A 267 2.42 -3.87 -7.89
CA CYS A 267 2.83 -2.50 -7.60
C CYS A 267 4.02 -2.06 -8.48
N THR A 268 4.36 -0.77 -8.39
CA THR A 268 5.53 -0.21 -9.10
C THR A 268 6.82 -0.48 -8.28
N TRP A 269 7.10 -1.77 -7.99
CA TRP A 269 8.22 -2.18 -7.13
C TRP A 269 9.60 -1.81 -7.67
N GLN A 270 9.76 -1.70 -9.00
CA GLN A 270 11.01 -1.27 -9.64
C GLN A 270 11.42 0.14 -9.21
N TRP A 271 10.47 0.94 -8.74
CA TRP A 271 10.77 2.27 -8.21
C TRP A 271 11.74 2.19 -7.03
N TYR A 272 11.55 1.23 -6.14
CA TYR A 272 12.42 1.05 -4.97
C TYR A 272 13.85 0.68 -5.38
N GLU A 273 14.02 -0.26 -6.31
CA GLU A 273 15.34 -0.65 -6.81
C GLU A 273 16.07 0.54 -7.45
N ASN A 274 15.36 1.34 -8.26
CA ASN A 274 15.91 2.54 -8.89
C ASN A 274 16.26 3.67 -7.90
N HIS A 275 15.77 3.58 -6.65
CA HIS A 275 16.03 4.56 -5.59
C HIS A 275 16.96 4.02 -4.50
N GLY A 276 17.68 2.94 -4.79
CA GLY A 276 18.72 2.40 -3.93
C GLY A 276 18.20 1.69 -2.69
N TYR A 277 17.03 1.03 -2.81
CA TYR A 277 16.57 0.05 -1.84
C TYR A 277 17.12 -1.33 -2.21
N THR A 278 17.39 -2.14 -1.20
CA THR A 278 17.85 -3.51 -1.36
C THR A 278 16.69 -4.47 -1.14
N ARG A 279 16.38 -5.35 -2.09
CA ARG A 279 15.42 -6.44 -1.90
C ARG A 279 16.02 -7.45 -0.94
N VAL A 280 15.40 -7.66 0.21
CA VAL A 280 15.86 -8.56 1.28
C VAL A 280 15.01 -9.80 1.42
N ALA A 281 13.80 -9.81 0.85
CA ALA A 281 12.98 -11.01 0.69
C ALA A 281 12.16 -10.95 -0.59
N ASP A 282 11.89 -12.15 -1.15
CA ASP A 282 11.04 -12.39 -2.32
C ASP A 282 10.32 -13.71 -2.08
N VAL A 283 9.00 -13.67 -1.99
CA VAL A 283 8.17 -14.83 -1.67
C VAL A 283 7.10 -14.96 -2.74
N GLU A 284 7.07 -16.12 -3.39
CA GLU A 284 6.00 -16.49 -4.32
C GLU A 284 4.77 -16.91 -3.51
N LEU A 285 3.61 -16.31 -3.82
CA LEU A 285 2.34 -16.64 -3.22
C LEU A 285 1.65 -17.77 -4.02
N PRO A 286 0.73 -18.52 -3.41
CA PRO A 286 -0.12 -19.46 -4.14
C PRO A 286 -0.83 -18.78 -5.33
N ALA A 287 -0.97 -19.50 -6.45
CA ALA A 287 -1.59 -18.93 -7.65
C ALA A 287 -3.06 -18.53 -7.47
N ASP A 288 -3.73 -19.07 -6.46
CA ASP A 288 -5.11 -18.75 -6.08
C ASP A 288 -5.18 -17.70 -4.94
N TYR A 289 -4.04 -17.12 -4.56
CA TYR A 289 -4.02 -16.06 -3.56
C TYR A 289 -4.83 -14.84 -4.07
N PRO A 290 -5.78 -14.33 -3.27
CA PRO A 290 -6.59 -13.20 -3.70
C PRO A 290 -5.71 -11.95 -3.88
N MET A 291 -5.69 -11.43 -5.11
CA MET A 291 -5.01 -10.19 -5.45
C MET A 291 -6.02 -9.24 -6.09
N PRO A 292 -5.83 -7.92 -5.96
CA PRO A 292 -6.61 -6.96 -6.74
C PRO A 292 -6.45 -7.25 -8.25
N PRO A 293 -7.53 -7.17 -9.04
CA PRO A 293 -7.56 -7.71 -10.41
C PRO A 293 -6.72 -6.96 -11.44
N THR A 294 -6.17 -5.82 -11.10
CA THR A 294 -5.40 -4.97 -12.03
C THR A 294 -3.94 -5.36 -12.18
N GLY A 295 -3.51 -6.34 -11.42
CA GLY A 295 -2.15 -6.81 -11.44
C GLY A 295 -2.07 -8.28 -11.76
N GLU A 296 -2.38 -8.70 -13.01
CA GLU A 296 -1.89 -10.01 -13.42
C GLU A 296 -0.37 -9.97 -13.36
N PRO A 297 0.26 -10.82 -12.53
CA PRO A 297 1.72 -10.93 -12.52
C PRO A 297 2.16 -11.25 -13.94
N ALA A 298 3.12 -10.53 -14.45
CA ALA A 298 3.63 -10.74 -15.81
C ALA A 298 4.14 -12.16 -16.05
N ASP A 299 4.46 -12.90 -14.98
CA ASP A 299 5.14 -14.19 -15.01
C ASP A 299 4.42 -15.35 -14.30
N GLY A 300 3.16 -15.21 -13.93
CA GLY A 300 2.38 -16.32 -13.35
C GLY A 300 1.95 -16.10 -11.89
N ALA A 301 2.60 -16.75 -10.91
CA ALA A 301 2.21 -16.62 -9.51
C ALA A 301 2.52 -15.21 -8.95
N PRO A 302 1.68 -14.65 -8.04
CA PRO A 302 1.97 -13.38 -7.40
C PRO A 302 3.21 -13.48 -6.51
N HIS A 303 4.04 -12.43 -6.53
CA HIS A 303 5.17 -12.29 -5.64
C HIS A 303 4.98 -11.15 -4.68
N VAL A 304 5.46 -11.31 -3.46
CA VAL A 304 5.59 -10.25 -2.48
C VAL A 304 7.06 -10.03 -2.15
N PHE A 305 7.43 -8.77 -1.97
CA PHE A 305 8.80 -8.34 -1.79
C PHE A 305 8.95 -7.56 -0.50
N MET A 306 10.10 -7.73 0.16
CA MET A 306 10.54 -6.81 1.21
C MET A 306 11.76 -6.05 0.71
N TYR A 307 11.69 -4.74 0.80
CA TYR A 307 12.81 -3.84 0.52
C TYR A 307 13.28 -3.18 1.79
N LYS A 308 14.61 -3.05 1.92
CA LYS A 308 15.28 -2.30 2.98
C LYS A 308 15.96 -1.06 2.41
N LYS A 309 15.95 0.01 3.18
CA LYS A 309 16.73 1.23 2.91
C LYS A 309 17.59 1.53 4.11
N ASP A 310 18.92 1.58 3.89
CA ASP A 310 19.84 2.11 4.88
C ASP A 310 19.86 3.64 4.78
N LEU A 311 19.73 4.29 5.94
CA LEU A 311 19.89 5.72 6.08
C LEU A 311 21.39 5.95 6.34
N VAL A 312 22.09 6.38 5.30
CA VAL A 312 23.54 6.64 5.41
C VAL A 312 23.71 7.81 6.38
N ALA A 313 24.30 7.57 7.53
CA ALA A 313 24.94 8.64 8.28
C ALA A 313 26.02 9.23 7.34
N GLU A 314 25.90 10.49 6.96
CA GLU A 314 27.04 11.16 6.32
C GLU A 314 28.25 10.94 7.21
N PRO A 315 29.39 10.44 6.68
CA PRO A 315 30.59 10.33 7.49
C PRO A 315 30.89 11.71 8.03
N ALA A 316 31.02 11.80 9.36
CA ALA A 316 31.42 13.05 10.02
C ALA A 316 32.65 13.55 9.28
N GLN A 317 32.54 14.71 8.66
CA GLN A 317 33.70 15.38 8.06
C GLN A 317 34.64 15.72 9.22
N GLU A 318 35.75 14.95 9.34
CA GLU A 318 36.86 15.27 10.23
C GLU A 318 37.63 16.51 9.76
#